data_5e9ce77d9d47271b5ab5b9a955b5d6e3
#
_entry.id   5e9ce77d9d47271b5ab5b9a955b5d6e3
#
_cell.length_a   1.000
_cell.length_b   1.000
_cell.length_c   1.000
_cell.angle_alpha   90.00
_cell.angle_beta   90.00
_cell.angle_gamma   90.00
#
_symmetry.space_group_name_H-M   'P 1'
#
loop_
_entity.id
_entity.type
_entity.pdbx_description
1 polymer ?
#
loop_
_entity_poly.entity_id
_entity_poly.type
_entity_poly.pdbx_seq_one_letter_code
_entity_poly.pdbx_strand_id
1 'polypeptide(L)'
;MEVHYPASEEVVKSPRRSAWKLHHTSHEIEQSPSKKELGYKNFDWKESVDYDENNSKKETVSQDQGTTSLLKFFLFVACVGSSMFGMDQALLSSVALFAPEALHLTSNEWSWISSGATLGATFGAIAAVPFNWLIGRKKVLMLSSLLYIAGVVMATAAENFIVLLLGRVIMGVGMGTEAMTIPIYISEVAPKSHRVLMGDVVDAIFIHVHPGSWRYMIGSGAIGPILQLVCVFFFPESPRWLLKNGRREDAQKAFSSFRRPTPISEQEYNEMVERVEQELRESSSSGIVWKDIFTNPRVRATFMIGLLVSLAQQWNGATALGYYEPTIFTELGLDTFQAVYVTVPIGFWMLLWTIPPYFLLDKLGRRKTLLFTFPIFIIGLIISGTTILQHSPKKKAIGFFVGLALYYIGYEQGISPLAWALNGEIYELHVRNIGMAWGASTLLGSAFVSTYTFSRQVAALSLPGVFGLYAALSTIFWILLFFFLPETGNVSLEGVRDRFEGGLTSIAKRNWKNIQSKKKDSSLILPGFQK
;
A
#
# COMPACT_ATOMS: atom_id res chain seq x y z
N MET A 1 19.93 -70.24 -13.90
CA MET A 1 18.89 -70.46 -12.91
C MET A 1 18.02 -69.22 -12.93
N GLU A 2 16.95 -69.31 -13.68
CA GLU A 2 15.90 -68.30 -13.78
C GLU A 2 15.03 -68.36 -12.53
N VAL A 3 14.68 -67.23 -11.98
CA VAL A 3 13.60 -67.13 -11.00
C VAL A 3 12.66 -66.02 -11.40
N HIS A 4 11.42 -66.43 -11.72
CA HIS A 4 10.24 -65.69 -12.05
C HIS A 4 9.82 -64.70 -10.98
N TYR A 5 9.35 -63.50 -11.42
CA TYR A 5 8.51 -62.62 -10.65
C TYR A 5 7.07 -62.65 -11.17
N PRO A 6 6.06 -62.76 -10.34
CA PRO A 6 4.67 -62.48 -10.72
C PRO A 6 4.33 -61.00 -10.57
N ALA A 7 3.57 -60.51 -11.58
CA ALA A 7 2.96 -59.20 -11.59
C ALA A 7 1.72 -59.14 -10.69
N SER A 8 1.53 -58.01 -9.98
CA SER A 8 0.27 -57.29 -9.81
C SER A 8 0.32 -56.40 -8.58
N GLU A 9 0.40 -55.09 -8.77
CA GLU A 9 -0.18 -54.10 -7.86
C GLU A 9 -0.63 -52.88 -8.63
N GLU A 10 -1.92 -52.62 -8.55
CA GLU A 10 -2.60 -51.45 -9.07
C GLU A 10 -2.11 -50.17 -8.39
N VAL A 11 -1.45 -49.31 -9.15
CA VAL A 11 -1.15 -47.95 -8.75
C VAL A 11 -2.32 -47.06 -9.10
N VAL A 12 -3.06 -46.63 -8.09
CA VAL A 12 -4.08 -45.58 -8.13
C VAL A 12 -3.45 -44.30 -8.68
N LYS A 13 -3.76 -43.97 -9.94
CA LYS A 13 -3.36 -42.71 -10.58
C LYS A 13 -4.22 -41.56 -10.08
N SER A 14 -3.61 -40.59 -9.44
CA SER A 14 -4.23 -39.27 -9.11
C SER A 14 -4.53 -38.51 -10.42
N PRO A 15 -5.69 -37.84 -10.52
CA PRO A 15 -6.05 -37.09 -11.73
C PRO A 15 -5.54 -35.65 -11.65
N ARG A 16 -4.27 -35.44 -12.04
CA ARG A 16 -3.76 -34.09 -12.29
C ARG A 16 -2.76 -34.14 -13.43
N ARG A 17 -3.25 -34.02 -14.68
CA ARG A 17 -2.58 -33.50 -15.89
C ARG A 17 -3.20 -34.09 -17.19
N SER A 18 -4.38 -33.58 -17.56
CA SER A 18 -4.83 -33.70 -18.94
C SER A 18 -6.01 -32.79 -19.24
N ALA A 19 -5.77 -31.51 -19.45
CA ALA A 19 -6.74 -30.62 -20.10
C ALA A 19 -6.04 -29.45 -20.79
N TRP A 20 -5.16 -29.74 -21.75
CA TRP A 20 -4.72 -28.76 -22.76
C TRP A 20 -4.38 -29.53 -24.04
N LYS A 21 -5.41 -29.93 -24.79
CA LYS A 21 -5.35 -30.13 -26.25
C LYS A 21 -6.66 -29.67 -26.85
N LEU A 22 -6.62 -28.49 -27.46
CA LEU A 22 -7.66 -27.94 -28.31
C LEU A 22 -7.76 -28.78 -29.60
N HIS A 23 -8.93 -29.37 -29.84
CA HIS A 23 -9.38 -29.69 -31.16
C HIS A 23 -10.35 -28.61 -31.64
N HIS A 24 -9.98 -27.92 -32.72
CA HIS A 24 -10.89 -27.14 -33.53
C HIS A 24 -11.87 -28.05 -34.27
N THR A 25 -13.15 -27.91 -33.96
CA THR A 25 -14.22 -28.19 -34.94
C THR A 25 -15.30 -27.13 -34.72
N SER A 26 -15.53 -26.36 -35.78
CA SER A 26 -16.64 -25.47 -35.98
C SER A 26 -17.93 -26.25 -36.09
N HIS A 27 -18.92 -26.00 -35.26
CA HIS A 27 -20.33 -25.79 -35.62
C HIS A 27 -21.22 -25.66 -34.36
N GLU A 28 -22.27 -24.80 -34.51
CA GLU A 28 -23.50 -24.69 -33.72
C GLU A 28 -23.45 -23.88 -32.45
N ILE A 29 -24.09 -22.72 -32.58
CA ILE A 29 -24.59 -21.88 -31.51
C ILE A 29 -25.68 -22.62 -30.78
N GLU A 30 -25.37 -23.28 -29.68
CA GLU A 30 -26.37 -23.81 -28.75
C GLU A 30 -26.65 -22.81 -27.63
N GLN A 31 -27.93 -22.67 -27.34
CA GLN A 31 -28.54 -21.77 -26.37
C GLN A 31 -27.93 -21.98 -24.97
N SER A 32 -27.72 -20.89 -24.26
CA SER A 32 -27.21 -20.92 -22.88
C SER A 32 -28.12 -21.79 -22.00
N PRO A 33 -27.55 -22.71 -21.19
CA PRO A 33 -28.34 -23.58 -20.32
C PRO A 33 -29.11 -22.77 -19.29
N SER A 34 -30.36 -23.14 -19.06
CA SER A 34 -31.27 -22.48 -18.12
C SER A 34 -30.75 -22.60 -16.67
N LYS A 35 -31.06 -21.62 -15.83
CA LYS A 35 -30.63 -21.54 -14.41
C LYS A 35 -30.90 -22.83 -13.60
N LYS A 36 -31.75 -23.74 -14.10
CA LYS A 36 -32.07 -25.01 -13.43
C LYS A 36 -31.02 -26.13 -13.65
N GLU A 37 -30.21 -26.07 -14.69
CA GLU A 37 -29.26 -27.15 -15.01
C GLU A 37 -27.91 -27.01 -14.28
N LEU A 38 -27.64 -25.88 -13.64
CA LEU A 38 -26.39 -25.60 -12.92
C LEU A 38 -26.40 -25.98 -11.43
N GLY A 39 -27.34 -26.81 -10.99
CA GLY A 39 -27.33 -27.40 -9.63
C GLY A 39 -27.42 -26.38 -8.50
N TYR A 40 -28.19 -25.28 -8.67
CA TYR A 40 -28.46 -24.34 -7.61
C TYR A 40 -29.31 -25.01 -6.52
N LYS A 41 -28.70 -25.57 -5.49
CA LYS A 41 -29.36 -25.71 -4.20
C LYS A 41 -29.47 -24.32 -3.61
N ASN A 42 -30.68 -23.75 -3.61
CA ASN A 42 -30.96 -22.53 -2.86
C ASN A 42 -30.65 -22.82 -1.39
N PHE A 43 -29.62 -22.18 -0.86
CA PHE A 43 -29.41 -22.10 0.57
C PHE A 43 -30.53 -21.21 1.10
N ASP A 44 -31.40 -21.77 1.91
CA ASP A 44 -32.55 -21.03 2.46
C ASP A 44 -32.07 -20.14 3.60
N TRP A 45 -31.88 -18.87 3.33
CA TRP A 45 -31.55 -17.85 4.32
C TRP A 45 -32.62 -17.69 5.41
N LYS A 46 -33.82 -18.23 5.16
CA LYS A 46 -34.96 -18.15 6.11
C LYS A 46 -34.82 -19.09 7.31
N GLU A 47 -34.04 -20.17 7.20
CA GLU A 47 -33.83 -21.09 8.34
C GLU A 47 -32.83 -20.57 9.39
N SER A 48 -32.11 -19.49 9.13
CA SER A 48 -31.07 -19.00 10.04
C SER A 48 -31.45 -17.77 10.87
N VAL A 49 -32.59 -17.13 10.63
CA VAL A 49 -33.02 -15.94 11.38
C VAL A 49 -34.57 -15.83 11.37
N ASP A 50 -35.20 -15.84 12.55
CA ASP A 50 -36.59 -15.36 12.73
C ASP A 50 -36.59 -13.86 12.41
N TYR A 51 -37.08 -13.50 11.23
CA TYR A 51 -37.20 -12.13 10.77
C TYR A 51 -38.56 -11.55 11.17
N ASP A 52 -38.56 -10.66 12.16
CA ASP A 52 -39.77 -9.94 12.58
C ASP A 52 -40.06 -8.79 11.58
N GLU A 53 -40.99 -9.05 10.67
CA GLU A 53 -41.42 -8.12 9.60
C GLU A 53 -42.06 -6.82 10.13
N ASN A 54 -42.44 -6.76 11.41
CA ASN A 54 -43.13 -5.62 12.02
C ASN A 54 -42.21 -4.48 12.51
N ASN A 55 -40.90 -4.69 12.54
CA ASN A 55 -39.94 -3.66 12.99
C ASN A 55 -39.34 -2.81 11.87
N SER A 56 -39.68 -3.09 10.60
CA SER A 56 -39.08 -2.45 9.44
C SER A 56 -39.53 -1.01 9.13
N LYS A 57 -40.48 -0.44 9.90
CA LYS A 57 -41.06 0.89 9.60
C LYS A 57 -40.58 2.06 10.44
N LYS A 58 -39.60 1.88 11.35
CA LYS A 58 -39.16 2.96 12.24
C LYS A 58 -37.62 3.08 12.45
N GLU A 59 -36.80 2.33 11.78
CA GLU A 59 -35.38 2.55 11.85
C GLU A 59 -34.92 3.46 10.70
N THR A 60 -34.69 4.72 11.01
CA THR A 60 -33.77 5.57 10.27
C THR A 60 -32.48 4.79 10.04
N VAL A 61 -32.20 4.51 8.77
CA VAL A 61 -31.06 3.75 8.27
C VAL A 61 -29.77 4.31 8.87
N SER A 62 -29.34 3.79 10.01
CA SER A 62 -27.98 4.01 10.49
C SER A 62 -27.04 3.19 9.59
N GLN A 63 -26.01 3.82 9.05
CA GLN A 63 -25.05 3.24 8.10
C GLN A 63 -24.21 2.07 8.66
N ASP A 64 -24.54 1.53 9.83
CA ASP A 64 -23.82 0.42 10.49
C ASP A 64 -24.43 -0.97 10.20
N GLN A 65 -25.27 -1.06 9.14
CA GLN A 65 -25.96 -2.29 8.79
C GLN A 65 -25.03 -3.26 8.05
N GLY A 66 -24.51 -4.27 8.76
CA GLY A 66 -23.97 -5.47 8.13
C GLY A 66 -22.53 -5.85 8.47
N THR A 67 -21.79 -5.08 9.25
CA THR A 67 -20.43 -5.45 9.65
C THR A 67 -20.40 -6.33 10.90
N THR A 68 -19.66 -7.44 10.86
CA THR A 68 -19.44 -8.31 12.02
C THR A 68 -18.29 -7.81 12.89
N SER A 69 -18.27 -8.23 14.16
CA SER A 69 -17.12 -8.00 15.05
C SER A 69 -15.83 -8.61 14.47
N LEU A 70 -15.93 -9.70 13.74
CA LEU A 70 -14.82 -10.33 13.04
C LEU A 70 -14.22 -9.40 11.97
N LEU A 71 -15.04 -8.68 11.21
CA LEU A 71 -14.53 -7.72 10.23
C LEU A 71 -13.80 -6.55 10.90
N LYS A 72 -14.35 -6.01 12.00
CA LYS A 72 -13.69 -4.94 12.77
C LYS A 72 -12.35 -5.42 13.33
N PHE A 73 -12.30 -6.64 13.85
CA PHE A 73 -11.07 -7.25 14.34
C PHE A 73 -10.07 -7.53 13.20
N PHE A 74 -10.54 -7.99 12.05
CA PHE A 74 -9.69 -8.15 10.86
C PHE A 74 -9.06 -6.83 10.41
N LEU A 75 -9.84 -5.75 10.35
CA LEU A 75 -9.33 -4.42 10.01
C LEU A 75 -8.29 -3.94 11.02
N PHE A 76 -8.50 -4.16 12.31
CA PHE A 76 -7.50 -3.85 13.35
C PHE A 76 -6.18 -4.62 13.11
N VAL A 77 -6.25 -5.93 12.85
CA VAL A 77 -5.05 -6.75 12.60
C VAL A 77 -4.35 -6.33 11.31
N ALA A 78 -5.10 -5.95 10.28
CA ALA A 78 -4.54 -5.40 9.05
C ALA A 78 -3.78 -4.08 9.30
N CYS A 79 -4.24 -3.26 10.24
CA CYS A 79 -3.52 -2.05 10.65
C CYS A 79 -2.21 -2.38 11.37
N VAL A 80 -2.23 -3.37 12.28
CA VAL A 80 -1.01 -3.85 12.93
C VAL A 80 0.02 -4.28 11.88
N GLY A 81 -0.41 -5.00 10.84
CA GLY A 81 0.46 -5.38 9.74
C GLY A 81 1.01 -4.16 8.98
N SER A 82 0.14 -3.25 8.59
CA SER A 82 0.57 -2.04 7.86
C SER A 82 1.53 -1.16 8.66
N SER A 83 1.48 -1.18 10.00
CA SER A 83 2.38 -0.41 10.86
C SER A 83 3.82 -0.94 10.91
N MET A 84 4.07 -2.17 10.45
CA MET A 84 5.41 -2.78 10.51
C MET A 84 6.47 -1.95 9.77
N PHE A 85 6.12 -1.33 8.65
CA PHE A 85 7.05 -0.48 7.91
C PHE A 85 7.44 0.78 8.71
N GLY A 86 6.46 1.49 9.29
CA GLY A 86 6.73 2.66 10.12
C GLY A 86 7.49 2.29 11.40
N MET A 87 7.13 1.18 12.04
CA MET A 87 7.83 0.66 13.21
C MET A 87 9.29 0.32 12.91
N ASP A 88 9.57 -0.35 11.78
CA ASP A 88 10.93 -0.62 11.33
C ASP A 88 11.73 0.65 11.12
N GLN A 89 11.14 1.65 10.46
CA GLN A 89 11.78 2.93 10.22
C GLN A 89 12.12 3.66 11.52
N ALA A 90 11.17 3.73 12.46
CA ALA A 90 11.40 4.37 13.76
C ALA A 90 12.46 3.65 14.59
N LEU A 91 12.41 2.32 14.68
CA LEU A 91 13.39 1.53 15.43
C LEU A 91 14.79 1.66 14.82
N LEU A 92 14.92 1.55 13.51
CA LEU A 92 16.23 1.63 12.87
C LEU A 92 16.82 3.05 12.93
N SER A 93 16.02 4.09 12.92
CA SER A 93 16.51 5.47 13.06
C SER A 93 17.25 5.67 14.38
N SER A 94 16.73 5.10 15.47
CA SER A 94 17.39 5.10 16.79
C SER A 94 18.62 4.19 16.83
N VAL A 95 18.55 3.00 16.19
CA VAL A 95 19.67 2.05 16.06
C VAL A 95 20.85 2.66 15.31
N ALA A 96 20.60 3.62 14.40
CA ALA A 96 21.63 4.35 13.64
C ALA A 96 22.67 5.05 14.53
N LEU A 97 22.32 5.40 15.74
CA LEU A 97 23.21 6.09 16.68
C LEU A 97 24.14 5.12 17.47
N PHE A 98 23.84 3.82 17.49
CA PHE A 98 24.52 2.86 18.36
C PHE A 98 25.16 1.67 17.59
N ALA A 99 24.44 1.12 16.60
CA ALA A 99 24.91 -0.09 15.90
C ALA A 99 26.17 0.12 15.03
N PRO A 100 26.36 1.26 14.33
CA PRO A 100 27.57 1.47 13.55
C PRO A 100 28.84 1.44 14.38
N GLU A 101 28.81 2.02 15.58
CA GLU A 101 29.95 1.99 16.51
C GLU A 101 30.15 0.60 17.09
N ALA A 102 29.09 -0.06 17.54
CA ALA A 102 29.13 -1.38 18.18
C ALA A 102 29.63 -2.49 17.25
N LEU A 103 29.38 -2.40 15.96
CA LEU A 103 29.79 -3.39 14.94
C LEU A 103 30.95 -2.89 14.05
N HIS A 104 31.54 -1.74 14.37
CA HIS A 104 32.62 -1.10 13.58
C HIS A 104 32.28 -0.93 12.09
N LEU A 105 31.06 -0.50 11.78
CA LEU A 105 30.55 -0.38 10.43
C LEU A 105 31.05 0.89 9.74
N THR A 106 31.41 0.77 8.49
CA THR A 106 31.67 1.93 7.62
C THR A 106 30.34 2.62 7.23
N SER A 107 30.39 3.90 6.85
CA SER A 107 29.21 4.64 6.37
C SER A 107 28.54 3.97 5.16
N ASN A 108 29.32 3.28 4.32
CA ASN A 108 28.78 2.56 3.17
C ASN A 108 28.03 1.29 3.60
N GLU A 109 28.57 0.52 4.55
CA GLU A 109 27.89 -0.65 5.12
C GLU A 109 26.62 -0.25 5.85
N TRP A 110 26.63 0.85 6.61
CA TRP A 110 25.44 1.39 7.23
C TRP A 110 24.37 1.78 6.20
N SER A 111 24.75 2.38 5.07
CA SER A 111 23.82 2.70 3.98
C SER A 111 23.16 1.46 3.38
N TRP A 112 23.88 0.34 3.28
CA TRP A 112 23.29 -0.95 2.89
C TRP A 112 22.31 -1.50 3.93
N ILE A 113 22.65 -1.43 5.22
CA ILE A 113 21.80 -1.91 6.32
C ILE A 113 20.52 -1.09 6.40
N SER A 114 20.63 0.25 6.38
CA SER A 114 19.47 1.15 6.49
C SER A 114 18.50 1.00 5.32
N SER A 115 19.00 0.73 4.12
CA SER A 115 18.18 0.51 2.92
C SER A 115 17.83 -0.96 2.66
N GLY A 116 18.43 -1.92 3.36
CA GLY A 116 18.28 -3.35 3.11
C GLY A 116 16.83 -3.85 3.19
N ALA A 117 16.05 -3.35 4.14
CA ALA A 117 14.65 -3.72 4.26
C ALA A 117 13.80 -3.22 3.09
N THR A 118 14.02 -2.00 2.61
CA THR A 118 13.31 -1.47 1.43
C THR A 118 13.71 -2.18 0.14
N LEU A 119 14.96 -2.63 0.04
CA LEU A 119 15.39 -3.52 -1.05
C LEU A 119 14.64 -4.85 -1.01
N GLY A 120 14.62 -5.52 0.14
CA GLY A 120 13.85 -6.75 0.34
C GLY A 120 12.37 -6.56 0.04
N ALA A 121 11.78 -5.45 0.49
CA ALA A 121 10.38 -5.11 0.27
C ALA A 121 10.05 -4.92 -1.22
N THR A 122 10.97 -4.39 -2.01
CA THR A 122 10.79 -4.29 -3.48
C THR A 122 10.58 -5.67 -4.11
N PHE A 123 11.42 -6.64 -3.77
CA PHE A 123 11.27 -8.02 -4.26
C PHE A 123 10.05 -8.72 -3.66
N GLY A 124 9.74 -8.45 -2.38
CA GLY A 124 8.55 -8.96 -1.70
C GLY A 124 7.26 -8.53 -2.38
N ALA A 125 7.15 -7.26 -2.78
CA ALA A 125 5.99 -6.74 -3.49
C ALA A 125 5.79 -7.42 -4.87
N ILE A 126 6.87 -7.69 -5.60
CA ILE A 126 6.81 -8.44 -6.87
C ILE A 126 6.39 -9.89 -6.62
N ALA A 127 6.99 -10.55 -5.63
CA ALA A 127 6.71 -11.93 -5.28
C ALA A 127 5.27 -12.13 -4.73
N ALA A 128 4.68 -11.10 -4.14
CA ALA A 128 3.31 -11.15 -3.63
C ALA A 128 2.28 -11.49 -4.72
N VAL A 129 2.51 -11.08 -5.98
CA VAL A 129 1.56 -11.33 -7.08
C VAL A 129 1.35 -12.83 -7.32
N PRO A 130 2.37 -13.62 -7.65
CA PRO A 130 2.18 -15.05 -7.84
C PRO A 130 1.77 -15.77 -6.55
N PHE A 131 2.28 -15.38 -5.38
CA PHE A 131 1.91 -16.01 -4.12
C PHE A 131 0.45 -15.77 -3.76
N ASN A 132 -0.08 -14.56 -3.89
CA ASN A 132 -1.49 -14.28 -3.68
C ASN A 132 -2.40 -15.09 -4.61
N TRP A 133 -1.96 -15.35 -5.83
CA TRP A 133 -2.70 -16.17 -6.79
C TRP A 133 -2.66 -17.66 -6.42
N LEU A 134 -1.47 -18.18 -6.07
CA LEU A 134 -1.24 -19.61 -5.84
C LEU A 134 -1.79 -20.11 -4.51
N ILE A 135 -1.48 -19.42 -3.41
CA ILE A 135 -1.74 -19.92 -2.04
C ILE A 135 -2.82 -19.17 -1.28
N GLY A 136 -3.28 -18.02 -1.80
CA GLY A 136 -4.32 -17.20 -1.18
C GLY A 136 -3.81 -16.13 -0.23
N ARG A 137 -4.67 -15.21 0.14
CA ARG A 137 -4.30 -13.99 0.89
C ARG A 137 -3.92 -14.30 2.33
N LYS A 138 -4.69 -15.15 3.01
CA LYS A 138 -4.44 -15.57 4.39
C LYS A 138 -3.04 -16.20 4.55
N LYS A 139 -2.73 -17.18 3.69
CA LYS A 139 -1.45 -17.89 3.76
C LYS A 139 -0.27 -17.00 3.39
N VAL A 140 -0.47 -16.05 2.47
CA VAL A 140 0.56 -15.07 2.13
C VAL A 140 0.85 -14.15 3.30
N LEU A 141 -0.17 -13.67 4.05
CA LEU A 141 0.03 -12.88 5.27
C LEU A 141 0.72 -13.68 6.37
N MET A 142 0.42 -14.97 6.52
CA MET A 142 1.16 -15.84 7.46
C MET A 142 2.63 -15.97 7.05
N LEU A 143 2.89 -16.17 5.77
CA LEU A 143 4.27 -16.26 5.24
C LEU A 143 5.02 -14.94 5.41
N SER A 144 4.39 -13.80 5.15
CA SER A 144 5.00 -12.47 5.34
C SER A 144 5.41 -12.24 6.79
N SER A 145 4.51 -12.56 7.75
CA SER A 145 4.81 -12.47 9.19
C SER A 145 5.96 -13.38 9.61
N LEU A 146 6.00 -14.62 9.10
CA LEU A 146 7.10 -15.56 9.38
C LEU A 146 8.44 -15.06 8.84
N LEU A 147 8.47 -14.52 7.60
CA LEU A 147 9.67 -13.94 7.01
C LEU A 147 10.14 -12.72 7.81
N TYR A 148 9.20 -11.86 8.21
CA TYR A 148 9.53 -10.69 9.01
C TYR A 148 10.15 -11.12 10.36
N ILE A 149 9.53 -12.03 11.10
CA ILE A 149 10.03 -12.55 12.39
C ILE A 149 11.42 -13.18 12.21
N ALA A 150 11.61 -14.02 11.18
CA ALA A 150 12.89 -14.64 10.89
C ALA A 150 13.98 -13.58 10.61
N GLY A 151 13.66 -12.55 9.85
CA GLY A 151 14.57 -11.44 9.57
C GLY A 151 14.91 -10.62 10.82
N VAL A 152 13.92 -10.34 11.69
CA VAL A 152 14.14 -9.66 12.97
C VAL A 152 15.04 -10.48 13.88
N VAL A 153 14.78 -11.78 14.04
CA VAL A 153 15.62 -12.67 14.87
C VAL A 153 17.06 -12.69 14.36
N MET A 154 17.25 -12.82 13.03
CA MET A 154 18.58 -12.77 12.42
C MET A 154 19.28 -11.43 12.64
N ALA A 155 18.57 -10.33 12.45
CA ALA A 155 19.13 -8.97 12.62
C ALA A 155 19.46 -8.69 14.12
N THR A 156 18.64 -9.15 15.04
CA THR A 156 18.87 -9.03 16.49
C THR A 156 20.11 -9.82 16.96
N ALA A 157 20.32 -11.01 16.39
CA ALA A 157 21.45 -11.88 16.69
C ALA A 157 22.73 -11.51 15.91
N ALA A 158 22.70 -10.45 15.09
CA ALA A 158 23.80 -10.13 14.21
C ALA A 158 25.08 -9.71 14.97
N GLU A 159 26.21 -10.28 14.59
CA GLU A 159 27.55 -9.96 15.09
C GLU A 159 28.41 -9.29 14.02
N ASN A 160 27.94 -9.24 12.78
CA ASN A 160 28.67 -8.64 11.65
C ASN A 160 27.71 -8.04 10.63
N PHE A 161 28.29 -7.26 9.71
CA PHE A 161 27.58 -6.57 8.62
C PHE A 161 26.67 -7.50 7.80
N ILE A 162 27.19 -8.68 7.39
CA ILE A 162 26.49 -9.57 6.45
C ILE A 162 25.23 -10.14 7.09
N VAL A 163 25.31 -10.60 8.34
CA VAL A 163 24.15 -11.19 9.05
C VAL A 163 23.10 -10.13 9.30
N LEU A 164 23.50 -8.91 9.70
CA LEU A 164 22.58 -7.79 9.89
C LEU A 164 21.88 -7.41 8.58
N LEU A 165 22.63 -7.28 7.48
CA LEU A 165 22.07 -6.97 6.16
C LEU A 165 21.10 -8.06 5.67
N LEU A 166 21.47 -9.33 5.77
CA LEU A 166 20.60 -10.44 5.37
C LEU A 166 19.31 -10.46 6.20
N GLY A 167 19.41 -10.25 7.52
CA GLY A 167 18.23 -10.12 8.38
C GLY A 167 17.31 -9.01 7.92
N ARG A 168 17.86 -7.85 7.59
CA ARG A 168 17.12 -6.68 7.05
C ARG A 168 16.44 -7.00 5.72
N VAL A 169 17.13 -7.65 4.79
CA VAL A 169 16.56 -8.01 3.48
C VAL A 169 15.43 -9.03 3.63
N ILE A 170 15.61 -10.08 4.44
CA ILE A 170 14.58 -11.10 4.68
C ILE A 170 13.33 -10.48 5.32
N MET A 171 13.51 -9.63 6.33
CA MET A 171 12.43 -8.87 6.96
C MET A 171 11.72 -8.01 5.93
N GLY A 172 12.47 -7.34 5.06
CA GLY A 172 11.95 -6.52 3.98
C GLY A 172 11.08 -7.31 2.99
N VAL A 173 11.49 -8.51 2.60
CA VAL A 173 10.64 -9.38 1.74
C VAL A 173 9.28 -9.63 2.40
N GLY A 174 9.24 -9.87 3.70
CA GLY A 174 8.00 -9.96 4.47
C GLY A 174 7.17 -8.68 4.34
N MET A 175 7.77 -7.51 4.63
CA MET A 175 7.09 -6.20 4.56
C MET A 175 6.48 -5.92 3.17
N GLY A 176 7.25 -6.13 2.11
CA GLY A 176 6.78 -5.87 0.74
C GLY A 176 5.66 -6.81 0.31
N THR A 177 5.76 -8.08 0.69
CA THR A 177 4.70 -9.07 0.43
C THR A 177 3.41 -8.66 1.14
N GLU A 178 3.51 -8.14 2.34
CA GLU A 178 2.40 -7.69 3.14
C GLU A 178 1.77 -6.41 2.62
N ALA A 179 2.57 -5.40 2.29
CA ALA A 179 2.14 -4.13 1.72
C ALA A 179 1.27 -4.31 0.47
N MET A 180 1.50 -5.37 -0.30
CA MET A 180 0.66 -5.76 -1.44
C MET A 180 -0.58 -6.54 -1.03
N THR A 181 -0.48 -7.44 -0.06
CA THR A 181 -1.54 -8.41 0.25
C THR A 181 -2.66 -7.80 1.10
N ILE A 182 -2.34 -6.95 2.08
CA ILE A 182 -3.31 -6.31 2.97
C ILE A 182 -4.34 -5.48 2.20
N PRO A 183 -3.98 -4.52 1.34
CA PRO A 183 -4.95 -3.73 0.59
C PRO A 183 -5.86 -4.59 -0.30
N ILE A 184 -5.31 -5.64 -0.92
CA ILE A 184 -6.08 -6.59 -1.72
C ILE A 184 -7.10 -7.31 -0.84
N TYR A 185 -6.68 -7.87 0.28
CA TYR A 185 -7.55 -8.62 1.17
C TYR A 185 -8.64 -7.74 1.77
N ILE A 186 -8.31 -6.53 2.25
CA ILE A 186 -9.28 -5.55 2.74
C ILE A 186 -10.30 -5.22 1.64
N SER A 187 -9.86 -5.01 0.40
CA SER A 187 -10.75 -4.68 -0.72
C SER A 187 -11.73 -5.81 -1.07
N GLU A 188 -11.37 -7.05 -0.77
CA GLU A 188 -12.18 -8.25 -1.01
C GLU A 188 -13.16 -8.55 0.12
N VAL A 189 -12.90 -8.05 1.34
CA VAL A 189 -13.65 -8.34 2.56
C VAL A 189 -14.45 -7.13 3.07
N ALA A 190 -13.93 -5.91 2.99
CA ALA A 190 -14.56 -4.70 3.53
C ALA A 190 -15.66 -4.13 2.62
N PRO A 191 -16.77 -3.58 3.20
CA PRO A 191 -17.76 -2.85 2.42
C PRO A 191 -17.16 -1.59 1.80
N LYS A 192 -17.77 -1.10 0.71
CA LYS A 192 -17.28 0.08 -0.03
C LYS A 192 -17.14 1.34 0.83
N SER A 193 -17.91 1.45 1.92
CA SER A 193 -17.96 2.61 2.83
C SER A 193 -16.83 2.68 3.87
N HIS A 194 -16.05 1.60 4.10
CA HIS A 194 -15.11 1.51 5.23
C HIS A 194 -13.65 1.28 4.82
N ARG A 195 -13.28 1.50 3.56
CA ARG A 195 -11.97 1.10 3.02
C ARG A 195 -10.78 2.01 3.39
N VAL A 196 -11.00 3.16 4.02
CA VAL A 196 -9.99 4.22 4.16
C VAL A 196 -9.44 4.39 5.59
N LEU A 197 -10.02 3.73 6.61
CA LEU A 197 -9.88 4.21 7.99
C LEU A 197 -8.63 3.79 8.78
N MET A 198 -7.75 2.87 8.36
CA MET A 198 -6.98 2.16 9.39
C MET A 198 -5.47 1.91 9.14
N GLY A 199 -4.73 2.81 8.47
CA GLY A 199 -3.28 2.63 8.27
C GLY A 199 -2.37 3.07 9.43
N ASP A 200 -2.74 4.09 10.19
CA ASP A 200 -1.74 4.94 10.85
C ASP A 200 -1.78 5.01 12.40
N VAL A 201 -2.66 4.27 13.08
CA VAL A 201 -2.91 4.46 14.52
C VAL A 201 -1.88 3.79 15.44
N VAL A 202 -1.08 2.86 14.96
CA VAL A 202 -0.28 1.96 15.82
C VAL A 202 1.16 2.42 16.04
N ASP A 203 1.71 3.32 15.21
CA ASP A 203 3.12 3.75 15.30
C ASP A 203 3.50 4.45 16.63
N ALA A 204 2.52 5.00 17.33
CA ALA A 204 2.78 5.86 18.48
C ALA A 204 3.05 5.15 19.83
N ILE A 205 2.80 3.84 19.95
CA ILE A 205 2.73 3.18 21.26
C ILE A 205 4.07 2.59 21.75
N PHE A 206 5.04 2.31 20.88
CA PHE A 206 6.18 1.45 21.22
C PHE A 206 7.55 2.12 21.39
N ILE A 207 7.65 3.41 21.60
CA ILE A 207 8.94 4.15 21.65
C ILE A 207 9.67 4.08 23.02
N HIS A 208 9.16 3.37 24.02
CA HIS A 208 9.77 3.30 25.33
C HIS A 208 10.62 2.05 25.56
N VAL A 209 11.75 1.91 24.86
CA VAL A 209 12.78 0.91 25.23
C VAL A 209 14.10 1.62 25.47
N HIS A 210 14.73 1.30 26.63
CA HIS A 210 15.95 1.93 27.15
C HIS A 210 17.07 2.09 26.09
N PRO A 211 17.69 3.27 26.01
CA PRO A 211 18.83 3.50 25.16
C PRO A 211 20.02 2.68 25.67
N GLY A 212 20.62 1.87 24.84
CA GLY A 212 21.83 1.09 25.16
C GLY A 212 21.90 -0.30 24.55
N SER A 213 20.79 -0.89 24.12
CA SER A 213 20.81 -2.19 23.45
C SER A 213 20.01 -2.14 22.13
N TRP A 214 20.67 -1.71 21.06
CA TRP A 214 20.11 -1.67 19.72
C TRP A 214 19.50 -3.01 19.29
N ARG A 215 19.99 -4.13 19.87
CA ARG A 215 19.41 -5.46 19.63
C ARG A 215 18.01 -5.60 20.16
N TYR A 216 17.70 -5.04 21.36
CA TYR A 216 16.33 -5.04 21.90
C TYR A 216 15.41 -4.12 21.09
N MET A 217 15.93 -3.01 20.56
CA MET A 217 15.17 -2.14 19.66
C MET A 217 14.74 -2.90 18.39
N ILE A 218 15.66 -3.55 17.70
CA ILE A 218 15.32 -4.39 16.53
C ILE A 218 14.41 -5.54 16.95
N GLY A 219 14.72 -6.24 18.04
CA GLY A 219 13.95 -7.39 18.54
C GLY A 219 12.50 -7.06 18.88
N SER A 220 12.24 -5.85 19.39
CA SER A 220 10.86 -5.39 19.66
C SER A 220 10.02 -5.28 18.40
N GLY A 221 10.65 -5.11 17.24
CA GLY A 221 10.01 -5.13 15.92
C GLY A 221 9.26 -6.43 15.60
N ALA A 222 9.56 -7.55 16.30
CA ALA A 222 8.85 -8.81 16.13
C ALA A 222 7.45 -8.85 16.75
N ILE A 223 7.11 -7.90 17.64
CA ILE A 223 5.84 -7.92 18.39
C ILE A 223 4.64 -7.82 17.44
N GLY A 224 4.65 -6.87 16.53
CA GLY A 224 3.58 -6.69 15.55
C GLY A 224 3.35 -7.93 14.67
N PRO A 225 4.40 -8.45 13.99
CA PRO A 225 4.28 -9.66 13.17
C PRO A 225 3.84 -10.92 13.93
N ILE A 226 4.28 -11.08 15.17
CA ILE A 226 3.82 -12.20 16.02
C ILE A 226 2.33 -12.07 16.31
N LEU A 227 1.88 -10.89 16.73
CA LEU A 227 0.46 -10.61 16.96
C LEU A 227 -0.37 -10.86 15.70
N GLN A 228 0.08 -10.35 14.57
CA GLN A 228 -0.58 -10.57 13.29
C GLN A 228 -0.63 -12.05 12.92
N LEU A 229 0.46 -12.78 13.02
CA LEU A 229 0.52 -14.21 12.70
C LEU A 229 -0.51 -15.00 13.51
N VAL A 230 -0.57 -14.75 14.83
CA VAL A 230 -1.55 -15.39 15.73
C VAL A 230 -2.98 -15.04 15.31
N CYS A 231 -3.26 -13.77 15.04
CA CYS A 231 -4.61 -13.32 14.69
C CYS A 231 -5.06 -13.80 13.31
N VAL A 232 -4.18 -13.77 12.30
CA VAL A 232 -4.49 -14.21 10.93
C VAL A 232 -4.84 -15.70 10.87
N PHE A 233 -4.32 -16.50 11.80
CA PHE A 233 -4.67 -17.91 11.90
C PHE A 233 -6.18 -18.14 12.06
N PHE A 234 -6.89 -17.25 12.75
CA PHE A 234 -8.34 -17.35 13.00
C PHE A 234 -9.21 -16.77 11.89
N PHE A 235 -8.66 -16.04 10.90
CA PHE A 235 -9.45 -15.48 9.81
C PHE A 235 -9.72 -16.51 8.71
N PRO A 236 -10.90 -16.43 8.05
CA PRO A 236 -11.16 -17.23 6.85
C PRO A 236 -10.32 -16.71 5.68
N GLU A 237 -10.15 -17.52 4.64
CA GLU A 237 -9.52 -17.08 3.37
C GLU A 237 -10.44 -16.10 2.61
N SER A 238 -9.90 -15.33 1.67
CA SER A 238 -10.66 -14.39 0.86
C SER A 238 -11.80 -15.09 0.09
N PRO A 239 -13.07 -14.60 0.21
CA PRO A 239 -14.20 -15.14 -0.54
C PRO A 239 -13.96 -15.10 -2.05
N ARG A 240 -13.38 -14.02 -2.54
CA ARG A 240 -13.09 -13.83 -3.97
C ARG A 240 -12.02 -14.81 -4.49
N TRP A 241 -10.99 -15.07 -3.68
CA TRP A 241 -9.97 -16.07 -4.03
C TRP A 241 -10.57 -17.48 -4.04
N LEU A 242 -11.42 -17.81 -3.07
CA LEU A 242 -12.12 -19.09 -3.01
C LEU A 242 -13.01 -19.30 -4.23
N LEU A 243 -13.76 -18.28 -4.68
CA LEU A 243 -14.55 -18.32 -5.91
C LEU A 243 -13.70 -18.57 -7.15
N LYS A 244 -12.57 -17.87 -7.29
CA LYS A 244 -11.64 -18.08 -8.42
C LYS A 244 -11.06 -19.49 -8.48
N ASN A 245 -10.99 -20.18 -7.34
CA ASN A 245 -10.53 -21.56 -7.26
C ASN A 245 -11.68 -22.59 -7.26
N GLY A 246 -12.91 -22.20 -7.60
CA GLY A 246 -14.07 -23.09 -7.71
C GLY A 246 -14.68 -23.53 -6.37
N ARG A 247 -14.22 -22.98 -5.22
CA ARG A 247 -14.64 -23.35 -3.87
C ARG A 247 -15.82 -22.49 -3.40
N ARG A 248 -16.97 -22.62 -4.05
CA ARG A 248 -18.13 -21.75 -3.81
C ARG A 248 -18.69 -21.84 -2.38
N GLU A 249 -18.82 -23.05 -1.83
CA GLU A 249 -19.34 -23.25 -0.46
C GLU A 249 -18.45 -22.58 0.59
N ASP A 250 -17.13 -22.74 0.46
CA ASP A 250 -16.18 -22.11 1.36
C ASP A 250 -16.17 -20.59 1.19
N ALA A 251 -16.35 -20.10 -0.04
CA ALA A 251 -16.46 -18.67 -0.33
C ALA A 251 -17.69 -18.06 0.36
N GLN A 252 -18.83 -18.75 0.33
CA GLN A 252 -20.06 -18.30 0.98
C GLN A 252 -19.89 -18.28 2.51
N LYS A 253 -19.30 -19.34 3.10
CA LYS A 253 -18.99 -19.39 4.53
C LYS A 253 -18.03 -18.27 4.96
N ALA A 254 -16.99 -18.03 4.17
CA ALA A 254 -16.05 -16.95 4.42
C ALA A 254 -16.73 -15.57 4.33
N PHE A 255 -17.58 -15.35 3.34
CA PHE A 255 -18.32 -14.10 3.17
C PHE A 255 -19.28 -13.85 4.35
N SER A 256 -20.06 -14.86 4.75
CA SER A 256 -20.99 -14.77 5.89
C SER A 256 -20.31 -14.57 7.24
N SER A 257 -19.03 -14.96 7.37
CA SER A 257 -18.24 -14.66 8.57
C SER A 257 -17.95 -13.15 8.73
N PHE A 258 -17.81 -12.43 7.62
CA PHE A 258 -17.52 -11.00 7.60
C PHE A 258 -18.76 -10.12 7.46
N ARG A 259 -19.90 -10.69 7.05
CA ARG A 259 -21.17 -10.00 6.83
C ARG A 259 -22.30 -10.64 7.63
N ARG A 260 -23.16 -9.81 8.19
CA ARG A 260 -24.41 -10.31 8.75
C ARG A 260 -25.33 -10.74 7.60
N PRO A 261 -26.09 -11.84 7.74
CA PRO A 261 -27.04 -12.28 6.72
C PRO A 261 -28.18 -11.26 6.60
N THR A 262 -28.19 -10.51 5.51
CA THR A 262 -29.22 -9.54 5.15
C THR A 262 -29.48 -9.65 3.64
N PRO A 263 -30.67 -9.23 3.14
CA PRO A 263 -30.94 -9.22 1.70
C PRO A 263 -29.88 -8.43 0.90
N ILE A 264 -29.34 -7.37 1.51
CA ILE A 264 -28.27 -6.55 0.91
C ILE A 264 -26.96 -7.34 0.81
N SER A 265 -26.60 -8.11 1.85
CA SER A 265 -25.37 -8.91 1.82
C SER A 265 -25.48 -10.09 0.84
N GLU A 266 -26.66 -10.64 0.63
CA GLU A 266 -26.90 -11.65 -0.39
C GLU A 266 -26.74 -11.07 -1.81
N GLN A 267 -27.25 -9.88 -2.05
CA GLN A 267 -27.05 -9.17 -3.30
C GLN A 267 -25.56 -8.87 -3.54
N GLU A 268 -24.83 -8.38 -2.52
CA GLU A 268 -23.38 -8.14 -2.60
C GLU A 268 -22.59 -9.41 -2.95
N TYR A 269 -22.98 -10.56 -2.38
CA TYR A 269 -22.35 -11.83 -2.68
C TYR A 269 -22.60 -12.26 -4.13
N ASN A 270 -23.85 -12.16 -4.60
CA ASN A 270 -24.21 -12.51 -5.97
C ASN A 270 -23.50 -11.61 -6.99
N GLU A 271 -23.43 -10.30 -6.74
CA GLU A 271 -22.64 -9.38 -7.56
C GLU A 271 -21.15 -9.75 -7.57
N MET A 272 -20.60 -10.22 -6.44
CA MET A 272 -19.20 -10.69 -6.37
C MET A 272 -19.01 -11.93 -7.24
N VAL A 273 -19.93 -12.90 -7.19
CA VAL A 273 -19.89 -14.12 -8.00
C VAL A 273 -19.92 -13.77 -9.49
N GLU A 274 -20.86 -12.94 -9.92
CA GLU A 274 -20.99 -12.52 -11.32
C GLU A 274 -19.72 -11.82 -11.83
N ARG A 275 -19.14 -10.93 -11.02
CA ARG A 275 -17.88 -10.25 -11.39
C ARG A 275 -16.70 -11.21 -11.50
N VAL A 276 -16.60 -12.19 -10.59
CA VAL A 276 -15.51 -13.18 -10.66
C VAL A 276 -15.67 -14.09 -11.88
N GLU A 277 -16.89 -14.49 -12.21
CA GLU A 277 -17.16 -15.28 -13.42
C GLU A 277 -16.86 -14.48 -14.70
N GLN A 278 -17.22 -13.21 -14.73
CA GLN A 278 -16.87 -12.33 -15.85
C GLN A 278 -15.34 -12.20 -15.99
N GLU A 279 -14.61 -11.97 -14.91
CA GLU A 279 -13.14 -11.91 -14.93
C GLU A 279 -12.50 -13.22 -15.43
N LEU A 280 -13.04 -14.38 -15.04
CA LEU A 280 -12.55 -15.68 -15.51
C LEU A 280 -12.79 -15.87 -17.02
N ARG A 281 -13.94 -15.43 -17.54
CA ARG A 281 -14.24 -15.45 -18.98
C ARG A 281 -13.33 -14.49 -19.76
N GLU A 282 -13.14 -13.26 -19.27
CA GLU A 282 -12.27 -12.27 -19.91
C GLU A 282 -10.81 -12.71 -19.89
N SER A 283 -10.32 -13.28 -18.79
CA SER A 283 -8.95 -13.78 -18.71
C SER A 283 -8.67 -14.99 -19.61
N SER A 284 -9.69 -15.77 -19.93
CA SER A 284 -9.59 -16.89 -20.88
C SER A 284 -9.57 -16.41 -22.33
N SER A 285 -10.13 -15.23 -22.62
CA SER A 285 -10.19 -14.64 -23.96
C SER A 285 -9.08 -13.61 -24.23
N SER A 286 -8.48 -13.04 -23.18
CA SER A 286 -7.44 -12.01 -23.30
C SER A 286 -6.09 -12.67 -23.53
N GLY A 287 -5.52 -12.45 -24.70
CA GLY A 287 -4.11 -12.70 -24.96
C GLY A 287 -3.22 -11.93 -23.97
N ILE A 288 -1.97 -12.27 -23.94
CA ILE A 288 -0.91 -11.85 -23.03
C ILE A 288 -1.13 -10.44 -22.45
N VAL A 289 -1.49 -10.35 -21.16
CA VAL A 289 -1.73 -9.10 -20.40
C VAL A 289 -0.56 -8.09 -20.56
N TRP A 290 0.67 -8.59 -20.67
CA TRP A 290 1.87 -7.79 -20.90
C TRP A 290 1.84 -7.02 -22.23
N LYS A 291 1.19 -7.56 -23.26
CA LYS A 291 1.06 -6.90 -24.57
C LYS A 291 0.22 -5.63 -24.45
N ASP A 292 -0.83 -5.65 -23.64
CA ASP A 292 -1.72 -4.50 -23.46
C ASP A 292 -1.02 -3.31 -22.79
N ILE A 293 -0.07 -3.58 -21.90
CA ILE A 293 0.72 -2.51 -21.26
C ILE A 293 1.51 -1.70 -22.30
N PHE A 294 1.99 -2.34 -23.36
CA PHE A 294 2.79 -1.67 -24.39
C PHE A 294 1.95 -1.17 -25.59
N THR A 295 0.86 -1.85 -25.92
CA THR A 295 0.08 -1.54 -27.12
C THR A 295 -1.11 -0.61 -26.86
N ASN A 296 -1.74 -0.69 -25.68
CA ASN A 296 -2.91 0.11 -25.34
C ASN A 296 -2.49 1.46 -24.71
N PRO A 297 -2.71 2.62 -25.37
CA PRO A 297 -2.30 3.92 -24.84
C PRO A 297 -2.92 4.25 -23.48
N ARG A 298 -4.13 3.75 -23.21
CA ARG A 298 -4.84 3.95 -21.94
C ARG A 298 -4.15 3.19 -20.80
N VAL A 299 -3.91 1.89 -20.99
CA VAL A 299 -3.22 1.05 -20.00
C VAL A 299 -1.82 1.57 -19.73
N ARG A 300 -1.08 1.92 -20.79
CA ARG A 300 0.25 2.54 -20.65
C ARG A 300 0.21 3.84 -19.84
N ALA A 301 -0.81 4.68 -20.04
CA ALA A 301 -0.95 5.93 -19.28
C ALA A 301 -1.17 5.66 -17.79
N THR A 302 -1.96 4.63 -17.40
CA THR A 302 -2.14 4.27 -15.98
C THR A 302 -0.84 3.80 -15.35
N PHE A 303 -0.05 2.97 -16.04
CA PHE A 303 1.26 2.54 -15.56
C PHE A 303 2.26 3.68 -15.41
N MET A 304 2.29 4.62 -16.36
CA MET A 304 3.17 5.81 -16.28
C MET A 304 2.75 6.77 -15.15
N ILE A 305 1.44 6.91 -14.89
CA ILE A 305 0.96 7.74 -13.78
C ILE A 305 1.20 7.05 -12.44
N GLY A 306 1.01 5.74 -12.34
CA GLY A 306 1.38 4.97 -11.16
C GLY A 306 2.87 5.09 -10.83
N LEU A 307 3.74 5.00 -11.85
CA LEU A 307 5.17 5.27 -11.74
C LEU A 307 5.44 6.69 -11.21
N LEU A 308 4.83 7.70 -11.84
CA LEU A 308 5.03 9.11 -11.49
C LEU A 308 4.64 9.40 -10.04
N VAL A 309 3.48 8.89 -9.60
CA VAL A 309 2.98 9.08 -8.23
C VAL A 309 3.87 8.36 -7.21
N SER A 310 4.32 7.14 -7.51
CA SER A 310 5.21 6.37 -6.64
C SER A 310 6.61 7.02 -6.51
N LEU A 311 7.16 7.54 -7.60
CA LEU A 311 8.40 8.32 -7.57
C LEU A 311 8.23 9.61 -6.77
N ALA A 312 7.15 10.36 -7.00
CA ALA A 312 6.86 11.61 -6.31
C ALA A 312 6.74 11.43 -4.80
N GLN A 313 6.22 10.28 -4.34
CA GLN A 313 6.08 9.96 -2.93
C GLN A 313 7.43 9.69 -2.24
N GLN A 314 8.44 9.19 -2.94
CA GLN A 314 9.73 8.84 -2.34
C GLN A 314 10.83 9.89 -2.57
N TRP A 315 10.85 10.55 -3.74
CA TRP A 315 11.89 11.51 -4.09
C TRP A 315 11.70 12.91 -3.47
N ASN A 316 10.82 13.05 -2.50
CA ASN A 316 10.77 14.18 -1.57
C ASN A 316 11.59 13.95 -0.30
N GLY A 317 12.22 12.78 -0.16
CA GLY A 317 13.09 12.41 0.94
C GLY A 317 12.40 11.74 2.13
N ALA A 318 11.08 11.48 2.10
CA ALA A 318 10.34 11.01 3.27
C ALA A 318 10.98 9.80 3.96
N THR A 319 11.26 8.74 3.22
CA THR A 319 11.85 7.53 3.80
C THR A 319 13.30 7.75 4.25
N ALA A 320 14.11 8.44 3.44
CA ALA A 320 15.50 8.73 3.80
C ALA A 320 15.60 9.62 5.04
N LEU A 321 14.82 10.71 5.09
CA LEU A 321 14.76 11.59 6.26
C LEU A 321 14.37 10.83 7.51
N GLY A 322 13.31 9.99 7.46
CA GLY A 322 12.84 9.22 8.60
C GLY A 322 13.89 8.23 9.14
N TYR A 323 14.67 7.55 8.28
CA TYR A 323 15.76 6.67 8.75
C TYR A 323 16.95 7.42 9.35
N TYR A 324 17.22 8.65 8.92
CA TYR A 324 18.36 9.44 9.37
C TYR A 324 17.98 10.59 10.32
N GLU A 325 16.72 10.68 10.73
CA GLU A 325 16.17 11.79 11.52
C GLU A 325 16.96 12.05 12.82
N PRO A 326 17.21 11.06 13.71
CA PRO A 326 18.02 11.30 14.90
C PRO A 326 19.48 11.70 14.57
N THR A 327 20.06 11.16 13.51
CA THR A 327 21.40 11.55 13.05
C THR A 327 21.43 13.01 12.59
N ILE A 328 20.38 13.48 11.91
CA ILE A 328 20.25 14.88 11.52
C ILE A 328 20.17 15.77 12.77
N PHE A 329 19.44 15.33 13.80
CA PHE A 329 19.30 16.10 15.06
C PHE A 329 20.62 16.20 15.82
N THR A 330 21.46 15.14 15.81
CA THR A 330 22.81 15.23 16.40
C THR A 330 23.70 16.21 15.63
N GLU A 331 23.62 16.27 14.31
CA GLU A 331 24.31 17.28 13.50
C GLU A 331 23.82 18.70 13.76
N LEU A 332 22.57 18.86 14.21
CA LEU A 332 22.02 20.16 14.65
C LEU A 332 22.48 20.57 16.06
N GLY A 333 23.20 19.69 16.77
CA GLY A 333 23.79 19.95 18.08
C GLY A 333 22.97 19.41 19.26
N LEU A 334 21.99 18.51 19.03
CA LEU A 334 21.32 17.81 20.11
C LEU A 334 22.21 16.65 20.60
N ASP A 335 22.16 16.36 21.90
CA ASP A 335 22.73 15.14 22.45
C ASP A 335 22.02 13.89 21.92
N THR A 336 22.72 12.76 21.88
CA THR A 336 22.22 11.48 21.35
C THR A 336 20.85 11.10 21.94
N PHE A 337 20.68 11.24 23.25
CA PHE A 337 19.40 10.94 23.90
C PHE A 337 18.31 11.95 23.53
N GLN A 338 18.65 13.24 23.48
CA GLN A 338 17.70 14.28 23.05
C GLN A 338 17.26 14.05 21.61
N ALA A 339 18.18 13.67 20.72
CA ALA A 339 17.88 13.38 19.33
C ALA A 339 16.83 12.25 19.18
N VAL A 340 16.93 11.20 19.99
CA VAL A 340 15.94 10.12 20.01
C VAL A 340 14.61 10.58 20.65
N TYR A 341 14.63 11.31 21.77
CA TYR A 341 13.39 11.73 22.40
C TYR A 341 12.58 12.72 21.54
N VAL A 342 13.21 13.53 20.74
CA VAL A 342 12.54 14.50 19.85
C VAL A 342 11.78 13.81 18.72
N THR A 343 12.14 12.59 18.32
CA THR A 343 11.37 11.85 17.29
C THR A 343 9.96 11.48 17.79
N VAL A 344 9.76 11.30 19.09
CA VAL A 344 8.45 10.96 19.66
C VAL A 344 7.38 12.02 19.38
N PRO A 345 7.55 13.31 19.76
CA PRO A 345 6.57 14.32 19.42
C PRO A 345 6.40 14.54 17.90
N ILE A 346 7.44 14.27 17.11
CA ILE A 346 7.33 14.32 15.65
C ILE A 346 6.42 13.18 15.13
N GLY A 347 6.57 11.95 15.63
CA GLY A 347 5.68 10.85 15.31
C GLY A 347 4.22 11.16 15.65
N PHE A 348 3.96 11.76 16.83
CA PHE A 348 2.61 12.25 17.17
C PHE A 348 2.11 13.34 16.22
N TRP A 349 3.00 14.23 15.79
CA TRP A 349 2.66 15.27 14.81
C TRP A 349 2.29 14.67 13.46
N MET A 350 3.04 13.70 12.96
CA MET A 350 2.71 12.93 11.75
C MET A 350 1.34 12.27 11.89
N LEU A 351 1.11 11.53 12.97
CA LEU A 351 -0.17 10.87 13.23
C LEU A 351 -1.35 11.85 13.23
N LEU A 352 -1.19 13.02 13.83
CA LEU A 352 -2.24 14.05 13.84
C LEU A 352 -2.63 14.48 12.41
N TRP A 353 -1.66 14.61 11.52
CA TRP A 353 -1.90 15.08 10.15
C TRP A 353 -2.26 13.98 9.15
N THR A 354 -2.22 12.71 9.53
CA THR A 354 -2.80 11.61 8.73
C THR A 354 -4.34 11.54 8.83
N ILE A 355 -4.94 12.19 9.84
CA ILE A 355 -6.39 12.15 10.06
C ILE A 355 -7.18 13.03 9.05
N PRO A 356 -6.79 14.29 8.74
CA PRO A 356 -7.55 15.16 7.84
C PRO A 356 -7.80 14.60 6.43
N PRO A 357 -6.88 13.89 5.77
CA PRO A 357 -7.10 13.30 4.45
C PRO A 357 -8.35 12.44 4.37
N TYR A 358 -8.65 11.72 5.42
CA TYR A 358 -9.84 10.87 5.51
C TYR A 358 -11.14 11.60 5.19
N PHE A 359 -11.26 12.86 5.62
CA PHE A 359 -12.44 13.69 5.38
C PHE A 359 -12.30 14.59 4.15
N LEU A 360 -11.06 14.95 3.79
CA LEU A 360 -10.79 15.87 2.68
C LEU A 360 -10.83 15.20 1.31
N LEU A 361 -10.33 13.97 1.21
CA LEU A 361 -10.18 13.29 -0.07
C LEU A 361 -11.49 13.05 -0.80
N ASP A 362 -12.57 12.75 -0.07
CA ASP A 362 -13.89 12.56 -0.64
C ASP A 362 -14.54 13.90 -1.04
N LYS A 363 -14.21 15.00 -0.35
CA LYS A 363 -14.78 16.33 -0.65
C LYS A 363 -14.01 17.07 -1.74
N LEU A 364 -12.68 17.07 -1.69
CA LEU A 364 -11.83 17.84 -2.61
C LEU A 364 -11.46 17.07 -3.88
N GLY A 365 -11.38 15.75 -3.80
CA GLY A 365 -10.85 14.88 -4.84
C GLY A 365 -9.34 14.73 -4.77
N ARG A 366 -8.82 13.68 -5.41
CA ARG A 366 -7.41 13.23 -5.29
C ARG A 366 -6.43 14.23 -5.91
N ARG A 367 -6.72 14.70 -7.13
CA ARG A 367 -5.85 15.63 -7.85
C ARG A 367 -5.73 16.98 -7.17
N LYS A 368 -6.86 17.55 -6.73
CA LYS A 368 -6.84 18.88 -6.08
C LYS A 368 -6.08 18.84 -4.76
N THR A 369 -6.29 17.79 -3.95
CA THR A 369 -5.57 17.60 -2.69
C THR A 369 -4.06 17.57 -2.93
N LEU A 370 -3.57 16.76 -3.89
CA LEU A 370 -2.15 16.72 -4.22
C LEU A 370 -1.61 18.08 -4.65
N LEU A 371 -2.29 18.75 -5.58
CA LEU A 371 -1.81 20.04 -6.09
C LEU A 371 -1.73 21.13 -5.02
N PHE A 372 -2.58 21.05 -3.99
CA PHE A 372 -2.60 22.00 -2.89
C PHE A 372 -1.56 21.69 -1.81
N THR A 373 -1.34 20.42 -1.51
CA THR A 373 -0.45 19.99 -0.41
C THR A 373 1.04 20.00 -0.80
N PHE A 374 1.38 19.79 -2.08
CA PHE A 374 2.77 19.84 -2.55
C PHE A 374 3.50 21.16 -2.24
N PRO A 375 2.94 22.35 -2.54
CA PRO A 375 3.60 23.61 -2.18
C PRO A 375 3.89 23.74 -0.68
N ILE A 376 3.02 23.19 0.18
CA ILE A 376 3.19 23.28 1.64
C ILE A 376 4.45 22.53 2.07
N PHE A 377 4.61 21.27 1.68
CA PHE A 377 5.80 20.51 2.08
C PHE A 377 7.07 20.96 1.34
N ILE A 378 6.98 21.46 0.11
CA ILE A 378 8.13 22.07 -0.58
C ILE A 378 8.65 23.30 0.20
N ILE A 379 7.76 24.16 0.67
CA ILE A 379 8.11 25.30 1.53
C ILE A 379 8.75 24.78 2.83
N GLY A 380 8.21 23.72 3.43
CA GLY A 380 8.78 23.06 4.61
C GLY A 380 10.23 22.61 4.38
N LEU A 381 10.50 21.93 3.25
CA LEU A 381 11.87 21.51 2.87
C LEU A 381 12.82 22.71 2.70
N ILE A 382 12.37 23.77 2.04
CA ILE A 382 13.20 24.98 1.82
C ILE A 382 13.50 25.65 3.17
N ILE A 383 12.52 25.79 4.07
CA ILE A 383 12.74 26.35 5.40
C ILE A 383 13.72 25.50 6.20
N SER A 384 13.51 24.16 6.25
CA SER A 384 14.43 23.25 6.95
C SER A 384 15.86 23.37 6.43
N GLY A 385 16.04 23.33 5.12
CA GLY A 385 17.37 23.44 4.50
C GLY A 385 18.06 24.79 4.74
N THR A 386 17.35 25.90 4.60
CA THR A 386 17.91 27.25 4.74
C THR A 386 18.23 27.59 6.21
N THR A 387 17.46 27.08 7.15
CA THR A 387 17.67 27.36 8.58
C THR A 387 18.89 26.63 9.15
N ILE A 388 19.34 25.52 8.54
CA ILE A 388 20.60 24.86 8.91
C ILE A 388 21.81 25.80 8.71
N LEU A 389 21.74 26.74 7.78
CA LEU A 389 22.81 27.71 7.50
C LEU A 389 22.91 28.84 8.55
N GLN A 390 21.96 28.93 9.50
CA GLN A 390 22.00 29.96 10.53
C GLN A 390 23.15 29.75 11.52
N HIS A 391 23.78 30.84 11.95
CA HIS A 391 24.87 30.78 12.92
C HIS A 391 24.42 30.54 14.35
N SER A 392 23.20 30.99 14.70
CA SER A 392 22.65 30.84 16.05
C SER A 392 22.06 29.45 16.24
N PRO A 393 22.55 28.61 17.19
CA PRO A 393 22.01 27.26 17.42
C PRO A 393 20.52 27.26 17.71
N LYS A 394 20.02 28.23 18.48
CA LYS A 394 18.60 28.35 18.80
C LYS A 394 17.73 28.65 17.57
N LYS A 395 18.16 29.59 16.70
CA LYS A 395 17.45 29.91 15.46
C LYS A 395 17.50 28.74 14.47
N LYS A 396 18.64 28.06 14.39
CA LYS A 396 18.84 26.86 13.58
C LYS A 396 17.82 25.77 13.97
N ALA A 397 17.76 25.42 15.26
CA ALA A 397 16.85 24.38 15.75
C ALA A 397 15.37 24.77 15.56
N ILE A 398 14.96 25.96 15.98
CA ILE A 398 13.55 26.40 15.84
C ILE A 398 13.13 26.41 14.38
N GLY A 399 13.93 27.02 13.50
CA GLY A 399 13.59 27.12 12.10
C GLY A 399 13.55 25.74 11.41
N PHE A 400 14.46 24.83 11.77
CA PHE A 400 14.45 23.46 11.24
C PHE A 400 13.16 22.72 11.65
N PHE A 401 12.76 22.76 12.92
CA PHE A 401 11.54 22.09 13.37
C PHE A 401 10.26 22.73 12.79
N VAL A 402 10.22 24.05 12.61
CA VAL A 402 9.11 24.71 11.92
C VAL A 402 9.00 24.23 10.46
N GLY A 403 10.14 24.16 9.76
CA GLY A 403 10.18 23.63 8.39
C GLY A 403 9.76 22.17 8.31
N LEU A 404 10.24 21.33 9.24
CA LEU A 404 9.89 19.91 9.33
C LEU A 404 8.40 19.72 9.67
N ALA A 405 7.84 20.52 10.56
CA ALA A 405 6.41 20.51 10.87
C ALA A 405 5.54 20.83 9.64
N LEU A 406 5.92 21.85 8.87
CA LEU A 406 5.24 22.19 7.60
C LEU A 406 5.41 21.09 6.56
N TYR A 407 6.59 20.47 6.48
CA TYR A 407 6.83 19.33 5.61
C TYR A 407 5.85 18.20 5.88
N TYR A 408 5.70 17.75 7.13
CA TYR A 408 4.78 16.68 7.49
C TYR A 408 3.31 17.07 7.30
N ILE A 409 2.93 18.34 7.55
CA ILE A 409 1.56 18.80 7.24
C ILE A 409 1.23 18.58 5.77
N GLY A 410 2.10 18.98 4.85
CA GLY A 410 1.84 18.82 3.42
C GLY A 410 1.97 17.38 2.94
N TYR A 411 2.96 16.65 3.45
CA TYR A 411 3.25 15.26 3.05
C TYR A 411 2.14 14.31 3.46
N GLU A 412 1.75 14.30 4.74
CA GLU A 412 0.76 13.38 5.29
C GLU A 412 -0.66 13.63 4.80
N GLN A 413 -1.01 14.87 4.48
CA GLN A 413 -2.31 15.17 3.89
C GLN A 413 -2.42 14.92 2.40
N GLY A 414 -1.28 14.76 1.73
CA GLY A 414 -1.21 14.69 0.27
C GLY A 414 -0.68 13.36 -0.25
N ILE A 415 0.59 13.39 -0.61
CA ILE A 415 1.21 12.31 -1.39
C ILE A 415 1.39 11.01 -0.59
N SER A 416 1.52 11.06 0.76
CA SER A 416 1.69 9.90 1.62
C SER A 416 0.55 8.88 1.43
N PRO A 417 -0.72 9.18 1.72
CA PRO A 417 -1.81 8.24 1.54
C PRO A 417 -2.24 8.10 0.07
N LEU A 418 -2.11 9.17 -0.73
CA LEU A 418 -2.64 9.18 -2.09
C LEU A 418 -1.82 8.34 -3.06
N ALA A 419 -0.54 8.14 -2.83
CA ALA A 419 0.27 7.26 -3.69
C ALA A 419 -0.25 5.82 -3.65
N TRP A 420 -0.61 5.32 -2.49
CA TRP A 420 -1.20 3.99 -2.32
C TRP A 420 -2.63 3.91 -2.85
N ALA A 421 -3.47 4.90 -2.52
CA ALA A 421 -4.85 4.96 -2.96
C ALA A 421 -4.96 5.02 -4.49
N LEU A 422 -4.20 5.91 -5.14
CA LEU A 422 -4.21 6.05 -6.59
C LEU A 422 -3.73 4.77 -7.28
N ASN A 423 -2.66 4.13 -6.81
CA ASN A 423 -2.22 2.84 -7.34
C ASN A 423 -3.28 1.72 -7.17
N GLY A 424 -4.20 1.84 -6.22
CA GLY A 424 -5.35 0.95 -6.09
C GLY A 424 -6.51 1.25 -7.04
N GLU A 425 -6.68 2.53 -7.46
CA GLU A 425 -7.84 3.02 -8.19
C GLU A 425 -7.65 3.10 -9.71
N ILE A 426 -6.42 3.39 -10.20
CA ILE A 426 -6.20 3.77 -11.60
C ILE A 426 -6.14 2.58 -12.59
N TYR A 427 -5.86 1.38 -12.12
CA TYR A 427 -5.66 0.23 -13.02
C TYR A 427 -6.97 -0.47 -13.38
N GLU A 428 -7.11 -0.84 -14.65
CA GLU A 428 -8.21 -1.67 -15.14
C GLU A 428 -8.16 -3.09 -14.51
N LEU A 429 -9.31 -3.74 -14.36
CA LEU A 429 -9.45 -5.00 -13.63
C LEU A 429 -8.48 -6.09 -14.08
N HIS A 430 -8.30 -6.26 -15.40
CA HIS A 430 -7.45 -7.32 -15.96
C HIS A 430 -5.94 -7.11 -15.72
N VAL A 431 -5.48 -5.86 -15.55
CA VAL A 431 -4.07 -5.51 -15.26
C VAL A 431 -3.84 -5.08 -13.81
N ARG A 432 -4.88 -4.97 -12.98
CA ARG A 432 -4.83 -4.35 -11.65
C ARG A 432 -3.76 -4.95 -10.74
N ASN A 433 -3.69 -6.27 -10.64
CA ASN A 433 -2.72 -6.93 -9.77
C ASN A 433 -1.27 -6.61 -10.17
N ILE A 434 -1.00 -6.60 -11.49
CA ILE A 434 0.32 -6.25 -12.03
C ILE A 434 0.58 -4.75 -11.83
N GLY A 435 -0.42 -3.89 -12.06
CA GLY A 435 -0.31 -2.45 -11.88
C GLY A 435 -0.05 -2.06 -10.42
N MET A 436 -0.75 -2.67 -9.47
CA MET A 436 -0.52 -2.45 -8.04
C MET A 436 0.90 -2.90 -7.63
N ALA A 437 1.35 -4.07 -8.11
CA ALA A 437 2.71 -4.53 -7.85
C ALA A 437 3.76 -3.61 -8.48
N TRP A 438 3.52 -3.11 -9.68
CA TRP A 438 4.35 -2.11 -10.34
C TRP A 438 4.48 -0.84 -9.51
N GLY A 439 3.34 -0.27 -9.06
CA GLY A 439 3.31 0.92 -8.20
C GLY A 439 4.04 0.70 -6.88
N ALA A 440 3.73 -0.38 -6.17
CA ALA A 440 4.35 -0.73 -4.89
C ALA A 440 5.86 -1.00 -5.03
N SER A 441 6.27 -1.77 -6.04
CA SER A 441 7.69 -2.06 -6.28
C SER A 441 8.48 -0.82 -6.68
N THR A 442 7.88 0.08 -7.46
CA THR A 442 8.50 1.37 -7.79
C THR A 442 8.66 2.23 -6.55
N LEU A 443 7.64 2.29 -5.70
CA LEU A 443 7.66 3.05 -4.45
C LEU A 443 8.76 2.53 -3.52
N LEU A 444 8.78 1.24 -3.23
CA LEU A 444 9.75 0.61 -2.33
C LEU A 444 11.17 0.60 -2.92
N GLY A 445 11.32 0.38 -4.23
CA GLY A 445 12.60 0.49 -4.92
C GLY A 445 13.16 1.91 -4.90
N SER A 446 12.30 2.92 -5.03
CA SER A 446 12.70 4.32 -4.88
C SER A 446 13.07 4.65 -3.44
N ALA A 447 12.38 4.09 -2.45
CA ALA A 447 12.74 4.19 -1.03
C ALA A 447 14.14 3.60 -0.79
N PHE A 448 14.43 2.44 -1.36
CA PHE A 448 15.78 1.86 -1.32
C PHE A 448 16.84 2.81 -1.88
N VAL A 449 16.64 3.30 -3.11
CA VAL A 449 17.62 4.18 -3.76
C VAL A 449 17.82 5.47 -2.96
N SER A 450 16.74 6.12 -2.50
CA SER A 450 16.83 7.37 -1.74
C SER A 450 17.56 7.18 -0.41
N THR A 451 17.26 6.11 0.33
CA THR A 451 17.89 5.80 1.62
C THR A 451 19.37 5.40 1.45
N TYR A 452 19.64 4.52 0.48
CA TYR A 452 21.01 4.07 0.19
C TYR A 452 21.94 5.20 -0.24
N THR A 453 21.43 6.15 -1.03
CA THR A 453 22.23 7.27 -1.53
C THR A 453 22.29 8.46 -0.58
N PHE A 454 21.50 8.49 0.49
CA PHE A 454 21.36 9.66 1.36
C PHE A 454 22.68 10.13 1.95
N SER A 455 23.46 9.24 2.57
CA SER A 455 24.78 9.60 3.15
C SER A 455 25.75 10.17 2.10
N ARG A 456 25.71 9.64 0.87
CA ARG A 456 26.51 10.16 -0.25
C ARG A 456 26.02 11.52 -0.74
N GLN A 457 24.69 11.72 -0.75
CA GLN A 457 24.09 13.02 -1.07
C GLN A 457 24.50 14.07 -0.04
N VAL A 458 24.48 13.73 1.26
CA VAL A 458 24.95 14.64 2.33
C VAL A 458 26.42 14.94 2.19
N ALA A 459 27.26 13.94 1.89
CA ALA A 459 28.70 14.15 1.66
C ALA A 459 29.02 15.06 0.45
N ALA A 460 28.20 14.96 -0.61
CA ALA A 460 28.41 15.71 -1.85
C ALA A 460 27.81 17.13 -1.84
N LEU A 461 26.63 17.30 -1.23
CA LEU A 461 25.84 18.53 -1.32
C LEU A 461 25.72 19.26 0.02
N SER A 462 26.23 18.70 1.11
CA SER A 462 25.90 19.04 2.50
C SER A 462 24.41 18.84 2.83
N LEU A 463 24.05 18.83 4.12
CA LEU A 463 22.66 18.62 4.54
C LEU A 463 21.68 19.68 3.97
N PRO A 464 21.99 21.01 3.99
CA PRO A 464 21.15 22.01 3.33
C PRO A 464 20.93 21.75 1.84
N GLY A 465 21.98 21.31 1.13
CA GLY A 465 21.91 21.00 -0.30
C GLY A 465 20.99 19.81 -0.61
N VAL A 466 20.94 18.81 0.27
CA VAL A 466 20.02 17.65 0.15
C VAL A 466 18.57 18.09 0.30
N PHE A 467 18.25 18.96 1.26
CA PHE A 467 16.90 19.53 1.39
C PHE A 467 16.52 20.34 0.13
N GLY A 468 17.47 21.11 -0.42
CA GLY A 468 17.29 21.83 -1.69
C GLY A 468 17.05 20.90 -2.87
N LEU A 469 17.79 19.79 -2.97
CA LEU A 469 17.60 18.75 -3.99
C LEU A 469 16.19 18.16 -3.91
N TYR A 470 15.73 17.76 -2.72
CA TYR A 470 14.39 17.20 -2.53
C TYR A 470 13.28 18.21 -2.81
N ALA A 471 13.46 19.48 -2.47
CA ALA A 471 12.52 20.55 -2.82
C ALA A 471 12.44 20.76 -4.35
N ALA A 472 13.58 20.72 -5.06
CA ALA A 472 13.62 20.84 -6.51
C ALA A 472 12.95 19.66 -7.21
N LEU A 473 13.26 18.42 -6.79
CA LEU A 473 12.63 17.20 -7.33
C LEU A 473 11.12 17.21 -7.07
N SER A 474 10.69 17.58 -5.85
CA SER A 474 9.27 17.71 -5.52
C SER A 474 8.57 18.73 -6.40
N THR A 475 9.22 19.84 -6.72
CA THR A 475 8.67 20.84 -7.62
C THR A 475 8.49 20.29 -9.04
N ILE A 476 9.47 19.54 -9.54
CA ILE A 476 9.37 18.86 -10.84
C ILE A 476 8.18 17.87 -10.84
N PHE A 477 8.06 17.02 -9.81
CA PHE A 477 6.95 16.09 -9.69
C PHE A 477 5.60 16.81 -9.56
N TRP A 478 5.53 17.91 -8.83
CA TRP A 478 4.32 18.72 -8.73
C TRP A 478 3.88 19.25 -10.10
N ILE A 479 4.80 19.76 -10.91
CA ILE A 479 4.52 20.22 -12.27
C ILE A 479 4.04 19.04 -13.14
N LEU A 480 4.70 17.89 -13.08
CA LEU A 480 4.29 16.71 -13.85
C LEU A 480 2.91 16.21 -13.44
N LEU A 481 2.61 16.14 -12.14
CA LEU A 481 1.29 15.76 -11.63
C LEU A 481 0.21 16.79 -12.04
N PHE A 482 0.55 18.07 -12.05
CA PHE A 482 -0.36 19.12 -12.53
C PHE A 482 -0.82 18.89 -13.97
N PHE A 483 0.07 18.46 -14.86
CA PHE A 483 -0.29 18.19 -16.25
C PHE A 483 -0.90 16.81 -16.46
N PHE A 484 -0.36 15.76 -15.86
CA PHE A 484 -0.66 14.38 -16.23
C PHE A 484 -1.63 13.65 -15.31
N LEU A 485 -1.84 14.09 -14.06
CA LEU A 485 -2.79 13.42 -13.17
C LEU A 485 -4.23 13.85 -13.48
N PRO A 486 -5.14 12.93 -13.88
CA PRO A 486 -6.56 13.23 -13.98
C PRO A 486 -7.22 13.22 -12.59
N GLU A 487 -8.40 13.84 -12.46
CA GLU A 487 -9.19 13.69 -11.23
C GLU A 487 -9.86 12.31 -11.21
N THR A 488 -9.64 11.54 -10.15
CA THR A 488 -10.22 10.20 -9.95
C THR A 488 -11.27 10.16 -8.85
N GLY A 489 -11.40 11.24 -8.08
CA GLY A 489 -12.35 11.32 -6.97
C GLY A 489 -13.81 11.32 -7.41
N ASN A 490 -14.67 10.64 -6.62
CA ASN A 490 -16.12 10.58 -6.82
C ASN A 490 -16.57 10.03 -8.20
N VAL A 491 -15.75 9.15 -8.79
CA VAL A 491 -16.02 8.54 -10.10
C VAL A 491 -16.05 7.01 -9.92
N SER A 492 -16.98 6.34 -10.61
CA SER A 492 -16.98 4.87 -10.66
C SER A 492 -15.70 4.34 -11.32
N LEU A 493 -15.37 3.06 -11.11
CA LEU A 493 -14.18 2.45 -11.73
C LEU A 493 -14.23 2.53 -13.26
N GLU A 494 -15.42 2.41 -13.85
CA GLU A 494 -15.66 2.58 -15.28
C GLU A 494 -15.40 4.02 -15.69
N GLY A 495 -15.88 4.99 -14.92
CA GLY A 495 -15.65 6.43 -15.16
C GLY A 495 -14.18 6.84 -14.98
N VAL A 496 -13.42 6.15 -14.10
CA VAL A 496 -11.96 6.34 -14.01
C VAL A 496 -11.30 5.90 -15.32
N ARG A 497 -11.71 4.77 -15.89
CA ARG A 497 -11.23 4.27 -17.17
C ARG A 497 -11.32 5.32 -18.28
N ASP A 498 -12.46 6.03 -18.38
CA ASP A 498 -12.69 7.06 -19.41
C ASP A 498 -11.77 8.29 -19.24
N ARG A 499 -11.33 8.56 -18.00
CA ARG A 499 -10.37 9.63 -17.71
C ARG A 499 -8.99 9.41 -18.32
N PHE A 500 -8.63 8.15 -18.60
CA PHE A 500 -7.35 7.77 -19.22
C PHE A 500 -7.44 7.59 -20.73
N GLU A 501 -8.61 7.78 -21.33
CA GLU A 501 -8.82 7.66 -22.77
C GLU A 501 -7.95 8.64 -23.58
N GLY A 502 -7.33 8.13 -24.63
CA GLY A 502 -6.40 8.88 -25.48
C GLY A 502 -5.00 9.08 -24.89
N GLY A 503 -4.68 8.44 -23.75
CA GLY A 503 -3.34 8.43 -23.16
C GLY A 503 -2.90 9.76 -22.54
N LEU A 504 -1.62 9.87 -22.17
CA LEU A 504 -1.04 10.99 -21.42
C LEU A 504 -1.23 12.36 -22.10
N THR A 505 -1.05 12.44 -23.41
CA THR A 505 -1.20 13.70 -24.15
C THR A 505 -2.62 14.25 -24.12
N SER A 506 -3.61 13.35 -24.17
CA SER A 506 -5.02 13.70 -24.08
C SER A 506 -5.38 14.21 -22.67
N ILE A 507 -4.84 13.57 -21.64
CA ILE A 507 -5.00 13.99 -20.24
C ILE A 507 -4.42 15.40 -20.04
N ALA A 508 -3.20 15.64 -20.49
CA ALA A 508 -2.55 16.95 -20.38
C ALA A 508 -3.36 18.06 -21.07
N LYS A 509 -3.85 17.81 -22.29
CA LYS A 509 -4.71 18.76 -23.02
C LYS A 509 -6.02 19.05 -22.29
N ARG A 510 -6.67 18.04 -21.72
CA ARG A 510 -7.91 18.21 -20.92
C ARG A 510 -7.66 19.02 -19.66
N ASN A 511 -6.60 18.70 -18.92
CA ASN A 511 -6.23 19.42 -17.71
C ASN A 511 -5.93 20.90 -18.01
N TRP A 512 -5.25 21.19 -19.12
CA TRP A 512 -4.96 22.56 -19.55
C TRP A 512 -6.23 23.33 -19.95
N LYS A 513 -7.10 22.72 -20.76
CA LYS A 513 -8.39 23.33 -21.15
C LYS A 513 -9.27 23.69 -19.96
N ASN A 514 -9.33 22.80 -18.96
CA ASN A 514 -10.12 23.03 -17.74
C ASN A 514 -9.65 24.25 -16.93
N ILE A 515 -8.36 24.60 -17.02
CA ILE A 515 -7.81 25.80 -16.38
C ILE A 515 -8.20 27.05 -17.17
N GLN A 516 -8.10 26.98 -18.49
CA GLN A 516 -8.46 28.11 -19.35
C GLN A 516 -9.95 28.45 -19.27
N SER A 517 -10.85 27.45 -19.21
CA SER A 517 -12.29 27.69 -19.05
C SER A 517 -12.61 28.35 -17.71
N LYS A 518 -12.05 27.87 -16.59
CA LYS A 518 -12.24 28.51 -15.28
C LYS A 518 -11.72 29.94 -15.21
N LYS A 519 -10.61 30.24 -15.89
CA LYS A 519 -10.09 31.62 -15.98
C LYS A 519 -11.03 32.53 -16.79
N LYS A 520 -11.71 31.99 -17.79
CA LYS A 520 -12.70 32.74 -18.60
C LYS A 520 -13.98 33.01 -17.79
N ASP A 521 -14.44 32.02 -16.99
CA ASP A 521 -15.61 32.20 -16.12
C ASP A 521 -15.34 33.16 -14.97
N SER A 522 -14.13 33.13 -14.37
CA SER A 522 -13.74 34.06 -13.32
C SER A 522 -13.53 35.50 -13.82
N SER A 523 -13.19 35.70 -15.10
CA SER A 523 -13.10 37.03 -15.70
C SER A 523 -14.48 37.62 -16.07
N LEU A 524 -15.53 36.79 -16.12
CA LEU A 524 -16.93 37.21 -16.33
C LEU A 524 -17.64 37.61 -15.00
N ILE A 525 -17.05 37.37 -13.86
CA ILE A 525 -17.63 37.68 -12.53
C ILE A 525 -17.16 39.04 -11.98
N LEU A 526 -16.36 39.81 -12.72
CA LEU A 526 -16.00 41.17 -12.35
C LEU A 526 -16.46 42.20 -13.41
N PRO A 527 -17.77 42.53 -13.47
CA PRO A 527 -18.19 43.86 -13.89
C PRO A 527 -18.89 44.53 -12.72
N GLY A 528 -18.28 45.51 -12.08
CA GLY A 528 -19.03 46.33 -11.11
C GLY A 528 -18.25 46.99 -9.98
N PHE A 529 -17.09 47.58 -10.26
CA PHE A 529 -16.58 48.69 -9.47
C PHE A 529 -16.12 49.79 -10.42
N GLN A 530 -17.11 50.45 -11.05
CA GLN A 530 -16.99 51.80 -11.56
C GLN A 530 -18.21 52.59 -11.07
N LYS A 531 -17.99 53.41 -10.16
CA LYS A 531 -18.53 54.67 -9.62
C LYS A 531 -18.89 54.63 -8.16
#